data_b5d29ee8cdb7f4a3e507275628d280d4
#
_entry.id   b5d29ee8cdb7f4a3e507275628d280d4
#
_cell.length_a   1.000
_cell.length_b   1.000
_cell.length_c   1.000
_cell.angle_alpha   90.00
_cell.angle_beta   90.00
_cell.angle_gamma   90.00
#
_symmetry.space_group_name_H-M   'P 1'
#
loop_
_entity.id
_entity.type
_entity.pdbx_description
1 polymer ?
#
loop_
_entity_poly.entity_id
_entity_poly.type
_entity_poly.pdbx_seq_one_letter_code
_entity_poly.pdbx_strand_id
1 'polypeptide(L)'
;RLIADSSRFFYLTPWEVSAPLASGGETSLRLPTAESLADILRQGHPETLTAGLSSLGKELQRCRPNPDAAAIRLSELYVQVGTMLQKGSASALPVLSFYDFYCQLCGCVELSGYLGVLQAQLLKLADAVQAAQAKPDVVREVQSYLDRHYAEDLSLTVLAERYYLNASYLSALFSRKTGSTFSDYLENLRMQKAAALLRSSRLSVAEAAAAV
;
A
#
# COMPACT_ATOMS: atom_id res chain seq x y z
N ARG A 1 18.77 -14.85 35.98
CA ARG A 1 18.82 -13.43 36.49
C ARG A 1 19.03 -12.40 35.39
N LEU A 2 19.51 -12.75 34.19
CA LEU A 2 19.69 -11.82 33.05
C LEU A 2 18.40 -11.53 32.26
N ILE A 3 17.38 -12.37 32.37
CA ILE A 3 16.11 -12.22 31.64
C ILE A 3 15.18 -11.15 32.29
N ALA A 4 15.34 -10.87 33.59
CA ALA A 4 14.52 -9.87 34.29
C ALA A 4 14.89 -8.41 33.97
N ASP A 5 16.06 -8.16 33.37
CA ASP A 5 16.55 -6.79 33.08
C ASP A 5 16.31 -6.33 31.63
N SER A 6 15.78 -7.19 30.74
CA SER A 6 15.56 -6.82 29.33
C SER A 6 14.53 -5.71 29.15
N SER A 7 13.51 -5.64 30.02
CA SER A 7 12.50 -4.59 29.99
C SER A 7 13.08 -3.21 30.33
N ARG A 8 14.19 -3.16 31.04
CA ARG A 8 14.86 -1.92 31.43
C ARG A 8 15.49 -1.22 30.23
N PHE A 9 16.15 -1.96 29.34
CA PHE A 9 16.79 -1.40 28.15
C PHE A 9 15.81 -1.00 27.07
N PHE A 10 14.64 -1.61 27.01
CA PHE A 10 13.63 -1.35 25.99
C PHE A 10 13.07 0.07 26.00
N TYR A 11 12.94 0.68 27.19
CA TYR A 11 12.33 2.01 27.35
C TYR A 11 13.33 3.13 27.68
N LEU A 12 14.62 2.82 27.85
CA LEU A 12 15.63 3.81 28.24
C LEU A 12 16.32 4.42 27.02
N THR A 13 16.48 5.72 27.03
CA THR A 13 17.43 6.40 26.15
C THR A 13 18.86 6.17 26.68
N PRO A 14 19.94 6.25 25.85
CA PRO A 14 21.30 5.91 26.26
C PRO A 14 21.83 6.60 27.54
N TRP A 15 21.30 7.77 27.92
CA TRP A 15 21.69 8.48 29.13
C TRP A 15 20.80 8.23 30.37
N GLU A 16 19.67 7.53 30.21
CA GLU A 16 18.75 7.26 31.32
C GLU A 16 19.02 5.94 32.06
N VAL A 17 20.10 5.23 31.70
CA VAL A 17 20.44 3.90 32.22
C VAL A 17 20.66 3.89 33.76
N SER A 18 20.91 5.04 34.39
CA SER A 18 21.21 5.13 35.81
C SER A 18 20.01 5.40 36.73
N ALA A 19 18.82 5.66 36.19
CA ALA A 19 17.62 5.93 36.99
C ALA A 19 16.92 4.62 37.44
N PRO A 20 16.51 4.48 38.74
CA PRO A 20 15.73 3.30 39.15
C PRO A 20 14.36 3.31 38.46
N LEU A 21 13.99 2.19 37.86
CA LEU A 21 12.65 2.00 37.32
C LEU A 21 11.64 1.97 38.46
N ALA A 22 10.66 2.87 38.40
CA ALA A 22 9.49 2.76 39.28
C ALA A 22 8.80 1.41 39.01
N SER A 23 8.55 0.64 40.06
CA SER A 23 7.78 -0.61 39.98
C SER A 23 6.43 -0.31 39.37
N GLY A 24 6.28 -0.70 38.08
CA GLY A 24 5.07 -0.40 37.30
C GLY A 24 3.87 -1.11 37.89
N GLY A 25 2.98 -0.33 38.49
CA GLY A 25 1.59 -0.77 38.64
C GLY A 25 1.01 -1.02 37.26
N GLU A 26 0.07 -1.95 37.16
CA GLU A 26 -0.72 -2.21 35.95
C GLU A 26 -1.52 -0.96 35.55
N THR A 27 -0.83 -0.01 34.99
CA THR A 27 -1.48 1.16 34.42
C THR A 27 -2.06 0.74 33.09
N SER A 28 -3.39 0.72 33.00
CA SER A 28 -4.13 0.33 31.79
C SER A 28 -3.59 1.07 30.57
N LEU A 29 -2.93 0.32 29.68
CA LEU A 29 -2.39 0.83 28.42
C LEU A 29 -3.56 1.24 27.52
N ARG A 30 -3.67 2.53 27.24
CA ARG A 30 -4.67 3.09 26.33
C ARG A 30 -4.14 3.08 24.91
N LEU A 31 -4.50 2.05 24.15
CA LEU A 31 -4.22 1.99 22.72
C LEU A 31 -5.29 2.78 21.93
N PRO A 32 -4.94 3.34 20.76
CA PRO A 32 -5.94 3.83 19.83
C PRO A 32 -6.88 2.68 19.45
N THR A 33 -8.15 3.00 19.19
CA THR A 33 -9.08 1.96 18.75
C THR A 33 -8.75 1.51 17.35
N ALA A 34 -8.97 0.23 17.05
CA ALA A 34 -8.74 -0.31 15.72
C ALA A 34 -9.60 0.39 14.66
N GLU A 35 -10.81 0.84 15.03
CA GLU A 35 -11.69 1.64 14.18
C GLU A 35 -11.07 2.97 13.78
N SER A 36 -10.55 3.72 14.75
CA SER A 36 -9.89 5.01 14.51
C SER A 36 -8.69 4.86 13.54
N LEU A 37 -7.86 3.84 13.73
CA LEU A 37 -6.74 3.56 12.85
C LEU A 37 -7.20 3.11 11.46
N ALA A 38 -8.22 2.26 11.36
CA ALA A 38 -8.77 1.83 10.08
C ALA A 38 -9.35 3.00 9.29
N ASP A 39 -10.02 3.95 9.94
CA ASP A 39 -10.56 5.14 9.29
C ASP A 39 -9.45 6.08 8.79
N ILE A 40 -8.39 6.28 9.57
CA ILE A 40 -7.21 7.03 9.14
C ILE A 40 -6.59 6.40 7.88
N LEU A 41 -6.46 5.06 7.85
CA LEU A 41 -5.90 4.35 6.70
C LEU A 41 -6.81 4.42 5.46
N ARG A 42 -8.14 4.42 5.64
CA ARG A 42 -9.10 4.61 4.54
C ARG A 42 -9.05 6.02 3.95
N GLN A 43 -8.83 7.03 4.79
CA GLN A 43 -8.75 8.43 4.36
C GLN A 43 -7.44 8.74 3.62
N GLY A 44 -6.39 7.93 3.81
CA GLY A 44 -5.11 8.08 3.11
C GLY A 44 -4.27 9.29 3.55
N HIS A 45 -4.42 9.73 4.81
CA HIS A 45 -3.65 10.83 5.38
C HIS A 45 -2.44 10.31 6.20
N PRO A 46 -1.23 10.24 5.62
CA PRO A 46 -0.04 9.72 6.33
C PRO A 46 0.35 10.55 7.55
N GLU A 47 0.06 11.86 7.55
CA GLU A 47 0.38 12.75 8.66
C GLU A 47 -0.43 12.42 9.93
N THR A 48 -1.71 12.08 9.78
CA THR A 48 -2.58 11.69 10.90
C THR A 48 -2.17 10.35 11.49
N LEU A 49 -1.69 9.41 10.66
CA LEU A 49 -1.13 8.15 11.11
C LEU A 49 0.12 8.37 11.96
N THR A 50 1.03 9.22 11.48
CA THR A 50 2.28 9.55 12.19
C THR A 50 2.00 10.21 13.55
N ALA A 51 1.03 11.13 13.61
CA ALA A 51 0.61 11.76 14.86
C ALA A 51 0.01 10.74 15.85
N GLY A 52 -0.82 9.82 15.35
CA GLY A 52 -1.40 8.74 16.15
C GLY A 52 -0.34 7.80 16.74
N LEU A 53 0.65 7.41 15.92
CA LEU A 53 1.77 6.57 16.37
C LEU A 53 2.68 7.29 17.36
N SER A 54 2.91 8.60 17.20
CA SER A 54 3.66 9.40 18.17
C SER A 54 2.96 9.46 19.53
N SER A 55 1.62 9.60 19.53
CA SER A 55 0.81 9.55 20.75
C SER A 55 0.89 8.16 21.42
N LEU A 56 0.80 7.09 20.62
CA LEU A 56 0.97 5.71 21.09
C LEU A 56 2.35 5.51 21.72
N GLY A 57 3.42 6.02 21.09
CA GLY A 57 4.78 5.94 21.63
C GLY A 57 4.93 6.61 22.99
N LYS A 58 4.34 7.81 23.16
CA LYS A 58 4.31 8.51 24.46
C LYS A 58 3.55 7.70 25.51
N GLU A 59 2.45 7.07 25.16
CA GLU A 59 1.65 6.25 26.06
C GLU A 59 2.41 4.99 26.50
N LEU A 60 3.08 4.30 25.56
CA LEU A 60 3.95 3.16 25.87
C LEU A 60 5.12 3.56 26.78
N GLN A 61 5.75 4.71 26.54
CA GLN A 61 6.80 5.23 27.42
C GLN A 61 6.27 5.57 28.82
N ARG A 62 5.04 6.09 28.92
CA ARG A 62 4.40 6.43 30.18
C ARG A 62 4.04 5.19 31.00
N CYS A 63 3.41 4.19 30.37
CA CYS A 63 2.94 2.98 31.05
C CYS A 63 4.03 1.96 31.28
N ARG A 64 5.08 1.95 30.44
CA ARG A 64 6.19 0.98 30.46
C ARG A 64 5.75 -0.48 30.67
N PRO A 65 4.82 -0.99 29.83
CA PRO A 65 4.43 -2.39 29.91
C PRO A 65 5.63 -3.31 29.67
N ASN A 66 5.51 -4.56 30.11
CA ASN A 66 6.49 -5.59 29.72
C ASN A 66 6.57 -5.65 28.18
N PRO A 67 7.77 -5.73 27.56
CA PRO A 67 7.94 -5.80 26.11
C PRO A 67 7.08 -6.89 25.44
N ASP A 68 6.99 -8.08 26.02
CA ASP A 68 6.15 -9.15 25.48
C ASP A 68 4.66 -8.80 25.53
N ALA A 69 4.20 -8.18 26.62
CA ALA A 69 2.82 -7.71 26.73
C ALA A 69 2.54 -6.59 25.72
N ALA A 70 3.50 -5.68 25.50
CA ALA A 70 3.39 -4.65 24.47
C ALA A 70 3.32 -5.27 23.06
N ALA A 71 4.18 -6.25 22.75
CA ALA A 71 4.18 -6.95 21.46
C ALA A 71 2.85 -7.66 21.20
N ILE A 72 2.31 -8.37 22.20
CA ILE A 72 1.00 -9.04 22.09
C ILE A 72 -0.10 -8.01 21.77
N ARG A 73 -0.20 -6.93 22.55
CA ARG A 73 -1.24 -5.91 22.39
C ARG A 73 -1.15 -5.18 21.06
N LEU A 74 0.06 -4.87 20.58
CA LEU A 74 0.26 -4.25 19.28
C LEU A 74 -0.09 -5.22 18.14
N SER A 75 0.19 -6.51 18.29
CA SER A 75 -0.18 -7.54 17.32
C SER A 75 -1.70 -7.73 17.24
N GLU A 76 -2.38 -7.75 18.38
CA GLU A 76 -3.85 -7.78 18.43
C GLU A 76 -4.45 -6.56 17.71
N LEU A 77 -3.95 -5.36 18.01
CA LEU A 77 -4.40 -4.12 17.37
C LEU A 77 -4.20 -4.15 15.85
N TYR A 78 -3.01 -4.58 15.39
CA TYR A 78 -2.71 -4.68 13.97
C TYR A 78 -3.67 -5.65 13.23
N VAL A 79 -3.90 -6.83 13.79
CA VAL A 79 -4.81 -7.83 13.19
C VAL A 79 -6.26 -7.33 13.18
N GLN A 80 -6.71 -6.64 14.24
CA GLN A 80 -8.03 -6.03 14.28
C GLN A 80 -8.20 -4.96 13.19
N VAL A 81 -7.22 -4.07 13.03
CA VAL A 81 -7.21 -3.07 11.96
C VAL A 81 -7.28 -3.75 10.58
N GLY A 82 -6.43 -4.74 10.34
CA GLY A 82 -6.43 -5.51 9.08
C GLY A 82 -7.77 -6.18 8.78
N THR A 83 -8.39 -6.78 9.80
CA THR A 83 -9.71 -7.43 9.67
C THR A 83 -10.81 -6.42 9.34
N MET A 84 -10.78 -5.23 9.95
CA MET A 84 -11.75 -4.16 9.68
C MET A 84 -11.60 -3.59 8.27
N LEU A 85 -10.37 -3.43 7.80
CA LEU A 85 -10.08 -2.97 6.45
C LEU A 85 -10.51 -4.02 5.41
N GLN A 86 -10.27 -5.30 5.68
CA GLN A 86 -10.64 -6.40 4.78
C GLN A 86 -12.15 -6.50 4.58
N LYS A 87 -12.96 -6.26 5.61
CA LYS A 87 -14.44 -6.27 5.51
C LYS A 87 -14.99 -5.20 4.56
N GLY A 88 -14.24 -4.12 4.32
CA GLY A 88 -14.64 -3.03 3.41
C GLY A 88 -13.96 -3.08 2.03
N SER A 89 -13.11 -4.07 1.77
CA SER A 89 -12.33 -4.18 0.53
C SER A 89 -12.78 -5.37 -0.31
N ALA A 90 -12.92 -5.16 -1.62
CA ALA A 90 -13.19 -6.22 -2.59
C ALA A 90 -11.93 -7.07 -2.91
N SER A 91 -10.75 -6.55 -2.62
CA SER A 91 -9.45 -7.20 -2.83
C SER A 91 -8.87 -7.72 -1.53
N ALA A 92 -8.12 -8.83 -1.58
CA ALA A 92 -7.36 -9.33 -0.44
C ALA A 92 -6.24 -8.34 -0.07
N LEU A 93 -6.23 -7.86 1.17
CA LEU A 93 -5.20 -6.99 1.70
C LEU A 93 -4.02 -7.82 2.25
N PRO A 94 -2.78 -7.34 2.17
CA PRO A 94 -1.59 -8.04 2.64
C PRO A 94 -1.45 -7.96 4.18
N VAL A 95 -2.45 -8.46 4.89
CA VAL A 95 -2.46 -8.49 6.37
C VAL A 95 -1.61 -9.66 6.83
N LEU A 96 -0.60 -9.39 7.65
CA LEU A 96 0.19 -10.44 8.29
C LEU A 96 -0.65 -11.19 9.33
N SER A 97 -0.32 -12.46 9.57
CA SER A 97 -0.89 -13.19 10.70
C SER A 97 -0.43 -12.58 12.02
N PHE A 98 -1.18 -12.85 13.10
CA PHE A 98 -0.76 -12.44 14.44
C PHE A 98 0.66 -12.89 14.77
N TYR A 99 0.97 -14.14 14.48
CA TYR A 99 2.27 -14.73 14.78
C TYR A 99 3.41 -14.09 14.00
N ASP A 100 3.23 -13.86 12.68
CA ASP A 100 4.27 -13.25 11.85
C ASP A 100 4.57 -11.82 12.28
N PHE A 101 3.53 -11.05 12.62
CA PHE A 101 3.71 -9.68 13.12
C PHE A 101 4.35 -9.66 14.50
N TYR A 102 3.91 -10.53 15.42
CA TYR A 102 4.51 -10.71 16.75
C TYR A 102 6.00 -11.06 16.67
N CYS A 103 6.38 -11.99 15.79
CA CYS A 103 7.79 -12.36 15.59
C CYS A 103 8.63 -11.17 15.09
N GLN A 104 8.08 -10.31 14.23
CA GLN A 104 8.77 -9.08 13.79
C GLN A 104 9.03 -8.13 14.98
N LEU A 105 8.06 -7.97 15.87
CA LEU A 105 8.23 -7.16 17.07
C LEU A 105 9.28 -7.76 18.03
N CYS A 106 9.22 -9.06 18.27
CA CYS A 106 10.20 -9.75 19.13
C CYS A 106 11.65 -9.66 18.64
N GLY A 107 11.86 -9.39 17.34
CA GLY A 107 13.17 -9.09 16.77
C GLY A 107 13.72 -7.70 17.12
N CYS A 108 12.91 -6.82 17.71
CA CYS A 108 13.30 -5.46 18.06
C CYS A 108 13.74 -5.37 19.52
N VAL A 109 14.85 -4.68 19.77
CA VAL A 109 15.43 -4.49 21.11
C VAL A 109 14.89 -3.23 21.79
N GLU A 110 14.36 -2.28 21.02
CA GLU A 110 13.94 -0.95 21.48
C GLU A 110 12.48 -0.66 21.11
N LEU A 111 11.84 0.22 21.89
CA LEU A 111 10.48 0.69 21.61
C LEU A 111 10.37 1.38 20.24
N SER A 112 11.41 2.11 19.83
CA SER A 112 11.49 2.73 18.50
C SER A 112 11.34 1.70 17.38
N GLY A 113 11.92 0.50 17.56
CA GLY A 113 11.77 -0.62 16.63
C GLY A 113 10.32 -1.12 16.54
N TYR A 114 9.63 -1.26 17.68
CA TYR A 114 8.22 -1.66 17.70
C TYR A 114 7.33 -0.67 16.93
N LEU A 115 7.53 0.62 17.17
CA LEU A 115 6.80 1.69 16.46
C LEU A 115 7.14 1.73 14.99
N GLY A 116 8.41 1.52 14.63
CA GLY A 116 8.87 1.45 13.24
C GLY A 116 8.25 0.27 12.48
N VAL A 117 8.22 -0.92 13.08
CA VAL A 117 7.57 -2.10 12.48
C VAL A 117 6.07 -1.87 12.31
N LEU A 118 5.40 -1.36 13.35
CA LEU A 118 3.96 -1.06 13.29
C LEU A 118 3.67 -0.03 12.18
N GLN A 119 4.43 1.07 12.12
CA GLN A 119 4.29 2.10 11.11
C GLN A 119 4.49 1.55 9.70
N ALA A 120 5.55 0.77 9.47
CA ALA A 120 5.85 0.19 8.16
C ALA A 120 4.73 -0.74 7.67
N GLN A 121 4.16 -1.55 8.56
CA GLN A 121 3.08 -2.46 8.19
C GLN A 121 1.74 -1.73 7.99
N LEU A 122 1.43 -0.71 8.79
CA LEU A 122 0.24 0.11 8.59
C LEU A 122 0.30 0.93 7.30
N LEU A 123 1.49 1.44 6.92
CA LEU A 123 1.66 2.11 5.62
C LEU A 123 1.44 1.16 4.45
N LYS A 124 1.95 -0.07 4.50
CA LYS A 124 1.67 -1.09 3.47
C LYS A 124 0.17 -1.38 3.35
N LEU A 125 -0.55 -1.43 4.47
CA LEU A 125 -2.00 -1.58 4.44
C LEU A 125 -2.69 -0.35 3.85
N ALA A 126 -2.22 0.87 4.16
CA ALA A 126 -2.75 2.10 3.59
C ALA A 126 -2.60 2.12 2.07
N ASP A 127 -1.41 1.81 1.55
CA ASP A 127 -1.14 1.73 0.11
C ASP A 127 -2.05 0.70 -0.57
N ALA A 128 -2.20 -0.47 0.03
CA ALA A 128 -3.07 -1.53 -0.50
C ALA A 128 -4.56 -1.12 -0.49
N VAL A 129 -5.03 -0.43 0.54
CA VAL A 129 -6.40 0.11 0.63
C VAL A 129 -6.62 1.17 -0.42
N GLN A 130 -5.69 2.10 -0.60
CA GLN A 130 -5.77 3.14 -1.64
C GLN A 130 -5.76 2.52 -3.05
N ALA A 131 -4.90 1.53 -3.29
CA ALA A 131 -4.88 0.78 -4.55
C ALA A 131 -6.20 0.05 -4.83
N ALA A 132 -6.82 -0.54 -3.80
CA ALA A 132 -8.11 -1.22 -3.90
C ALA A 132 -9.29 -0.25 -4.11
N GLN A 133 -9.20 0.97 -3.57
CA GLN A 133 -10.20 2.03 -3.76
C GLN A 133 -10.01 2.81 -5.06
N ALA A 134 -8.81 2.78 -5.63
CA ALA A 134 -8.57 3.36 -6.95
C ALA A 134 -9.47 2.63 -7.94
N LYS A 135 -10.48 3.34 -8.47
CA LYS A 135 -11.28 2.83 -9.59
C LYS A 135 -10.30 2.41 -10.68
N PRO A 136 -10.42 1.21 -11.24
CA PRO A 136 -9.56 0.80 -12.33
C PRO A 136 -9.58 1.90 -13.39
N ASP A 137 -8.42 2.44 -13.71
CA ASP A 137 -8.32 3.44 -14.76
C ASP A 137 -8.47 2.73 -16.11
N VAL A 138 -9.73 2.59 -16.53
CA VAL A 138 -10.09 1.91 -17.77
C VAL A 138 -9.27 2.44 -18.95
N VAL A 139 -8.97 3.74 -18.99
CA VAL A 139 -8.15 4.31 -20.06
C VAL A 139 -6.72 3.76 -20.01
N ARG A 140 -6.15 3.62 -18.83
CA ARG A 140 -4.83 3.03 -18.64
C ARG A 140 -4.79 1.54 -19.01
N GLU A 141 -5.86 0.81 -18.71
CA GLU A 141 -6.00 -0.60 -19.13
C GLU A 141 -6.14 -0.72 -20.64
N VAL A 142 -6.94 0.15 -21.27
CA VAL A 142 -7.07 0.24 -22.73
C VAL A 142 -5.72 0.56 -23.36
N GLN A 143 -4.99 1.54 -22.87
CA GLN A 143 -3.63 1.85 -23.37
C GLN A 143 -2.69 0.65 -23.27
N SER A 144 -2.66 -0.05 -22.13
CA SER A 144 -1.86 -1.26 -21.94
C SER A 144 -2.28 -2.40 -22.87
N TYR A 145 -3.56 -2.48 -23.20
CA TYR A 145 -4.06 -3.44 -24.17
C TYR A 145 -3.61 -3.07 -25.59
N LEU A 146 -3.75 -1.80 -25.99
CA LEU A 146 -3.27 -1.30 -27.27
C LEU A 146 -1.79 -1.54 -27.47
N ASP A 147 -0.96 -1.30 -26.46
CA ASP A 147 0.49 -1.53 -26.52
C ASP A 147 0.89 -2.98 -26.82
N ARG A 148 0.03 -3.95 -26.45
CA ARG A 148 0.26 -5.38 -26.66
C ARG A 148 -0.37 -5.92 -27.94
N HIS A 149 -1.45 -5.27 -28.41
CA HIS A 149 -2.29 -5.76 -29.51
C HIS A 149 -2.42 -4.79 -30.68
N TYR A 150 -1.50 -3.80 -30.80
CA TYR A 150 -1.58 -2.73 -31.79
C TYR A 150 -1.65 -3.21 -33.24
N ALA A 151 -1.15 -4.40 -33.55
CA ALA A 151 -1.18 -5.01 -34.88
C ALA A 151 -2.54 -5.64 -35.24
N GLU A 152 -3.44 -5.81 -34.27
CA GLU A 152 -4.78 -6.38 -34.49
C GLU A 152 -5.75 -5.31 -35.02
N ASP A 153 -6.85 -5.77 -35.65
CA ASP A 153 -7.94 -4.86 -36.05
C ASP A 153 -8.76 -4.43 -34.82
N LEU A 154 -8.36 -3.34 -34.22
CA LEU A 154 -8.94 -2.82 -33.00
C LEU A 154 -9.89 -1.67 -33.28
N SER A 155 -11.11 -1.79 -32.79
CA SER A 155 -12.09 -0.68 -32.78
C SER A 155 -12.46 -0.29 -31.34
N LEU A 156 -12.84 0.97 -31.18
CA LEU A 156 -13.32 1.49 -29.90
C LEU A 156 -14.56 0.69 -29.40
N THR A 157 -15.39 0.22 -30.32
CA THR A 157 -16.60 -0.57 -30.01
C THR A 157 -16.22 -1.90 -29.37
N VAL A 158 -15.26 -2.64 -29.97
CA VAL A 158 -14.77 -3.92 -29.45
C VAL A 158 -14.17 -3.73 -28.05
N LEU A 159 -13.42 -2.65 -27.82
CA LEU A 159 -12.87 -2.36 -26.51
C LEU A 159 -13.95 -1.95 -25.50
N ALA A 160 -14.93 -1.17 -25.91
CA ALA A 160 -16.06 -0.81 -25.05
C ALA A 160 -16.83 -2.04 -24.57
N GLU A 161 -17.10 -3.01 -25.47
CA GLU A 161 -17.72 -4.28 -25.11
C GLU A 161 -16.85 -5.09 -24.15
N ARG A 162 -15.55 -5.17 -24.41
CA ARG A 162 -14.59 -5.88 -23.55
C ARG A 162 -14.56 -5.34 -22.11
N TYR A 163 -14.69 -4.01 -21.96
CA TYR A 163 -14.68 -3.34 -20.65
C TYR A 163 -16.08 -3.03 -20.11
N TYR A 164 -17.12 -3.62 -20.71
CA TYR A 164 -18.52 -3.42 -20.32
C TYR A 164 -18.93 -1.94 -20.24
N LEU A 165 -18.47 -1.14 -21.20
CA LEU A 165 -18.74 0.29 -21.30
C LEU A 165 -19.51 0.64 -22.58
N ASN A 166 -20.19 1.78 -22.53
CA ASN A 166 -20.74 2.37 -23.75
C ASN A 166 -19.60 2.98 -24.58
N ALA A 167 -19.60 2.75 -25.92
CA ALA A 167 -18.57 3.22 -26.84
C ALA A 167 -18.41 4.75 -26.82
N SER A 168 -19.53 5.50 -26.77
CA SER A 168 -19.50 6.96 -26.69
C SER A 168 -18.90 7.47 -25.38
N TYR A 169 -19.20 6.79 -24.27
CA TYR A 169 -18.60 7.11 -22.98
C TYR A 169 -17.09 6.83 -22.97
N LEU A 170 -16.67 5.66 -23.47
CA LEU A 170 -15.25 5.32 -23.56
C LEU A 170 -14.51 6.30 -24.47
N SER A 171 -15.08 6.69 -25.61
CA SER A 171 -14.52 7.71 -26.52
C SER A 171 -14.25 9.04 -25.82
N ALA A 172 -15.26 9.59 -25.14
CA ALA A 172 -15.14 10.84 -24.41
C ALA A 172 -14.13 10.75 -23.25
N LEU A 173 -14.15 9.63 -22.52
CA LEU A 173 -13.22 9.39 -21.40
C LEU A 173 -11.78 9.27 -21.89
N PHE A 174 -11.57 8.53 -22.99
CA PHE A 174 -10.25 8.32 -23.60
C PHE A 174 -9.68 9.64 -24.09
N SER A 175 -10.43 10.39 -24.90
CA SER A 175 -9.99 11.70 -25.42
C SER A 175 -9.68 12.70 -24.32
N ARG A 176 -10.50 12.74 -23.26
CA ARG A 176 -10.27 13.63 -22.11
C ARG A 176 -8.98 13.30 -21.35
N LYS A 177 -8.63 12.01 -21.24
CA LYS A 177 -7.45 11.58 -20.48
C LYS A 177 -6.17 11.55 -21.29
N THR A 178 -6.24 11.22 -22.58
CA THR A 178 -5.06 11.10 -23.47
C THR A 178 -4.79 12.38 -24.26
N GLY A 179 -5.76 13.28 -24.39
CA GLY A 179 -5.67 14.48 -25.20
C GLY A 179 -5.81 14.22 -26.71
N SER A 180 -6.10 12.98 -27.15
CA SER A 180 -6.24 12.57 -28.55
C SER A 180 -7.40 11.62 -28.73
N THR A 181 -7.93 11.51 -29.95
CA THR A 181 -8.94 10.50 -30.24
C THR A 181 -8.33 9.10 -30.17
N PHE A 182 -9.17 8.08 -30.01
CA PHE A 182 -8.72 6.67 -29.99
C PHE A 182 -8.00 6.32 -31.31
N SER A 183 -8.53 6.74 -32.45
CA SER A 183 -7.95 6.47 -33.79
C SER A 183 -6.57 7.12 -33.93
N ASP A 184 -6.45 8.39 -33.58
CA ASP A 184 -5.16 9.11 -33.65
C ASP A 184 -4.13 8.48 -32.70
N TYR A 185 -4.56 8.07 -31.52
CA TYR A 185 -3.69 7.41 -30.55
C TYR A 185 -3.15 6.06 -31.10
N LEU A 186 -4.03 5.22 -31.65
CA LEU A 186 -3.66 3.92 -32.22
C LEU A 186 -2.75 4.08 -33.43
N GLU A 187 -3.06 5.03 -34.31
CA GLU A 187 -2.22 5.35 -35.49
C GLU A 187 -0.83 5.82 -35.06
N ASN A 188 -0.73 6.74 -34.12
CA ASN A 188 0.54 7.21 -33.57
C ASN A 188 1.32 6.06 -32.93
N LEU A 189 0.66 5.18 -32.18
CA LEU A 189 1.30 4.00 -31.57
C LEU A 189 1.88 3.07 -32.65
N ARG A 190 1.10 2.76 -33.70
CA ARG A 190 1.56 1.95 -34.84
C ARG A 190 2.76 2.58 -35.55
N MET A 191 2.70 3.89 -35.79
CA MET A 191 3.81 4.63 -36.41
C MET A 191 5.09 4.58 -35.54
N GLN A 192 4.95 4.70 -34.23
CA GLN A 192 6.10 4.58 -33.31
C GLN A 192 6.69 3.15 -33.32
N LYS A 193 5.85 2.11 -33.32
CA LYS A 193 6.28 0.71 -33.42
C LYS A 193 6.95 0.41 -34.75
N ALA A 194 6.37 0.87 -35.88
CA ALA A 194 6.98 0.74 -37.21
C ALA A 194 8.35 1.43 -37.27
N ALA A 195 8.47 2.66 -36.77
CA ALA A 195 9.75 3.37 -36.70
C ALA A 195 10.80 2.64 -35.86
N ALA A 196 10.37 2.00 -34.75
CA ALA A 196 11.23 1.17 -33.90
C ALA A 196 11.73 -0.08 -34.67
N LEU A 197 10.82 -0.76 -35.37
CA LEU A 197 11.18 -1.92 -36.21
C LEU A 197 12.19 -1.56 -37.31
N LEU A 198 11.99 -0.45 -38.03
CA LEU A 198 12.90 0.02 -39.05
C LEU A 198 14.31 0.38 -38.50
N ARG A 199 14.38 0.84 -37.25
CA ARG A 199 15.66 1.16 -36.61
C ARG A 199 16.41 -0.08 -36.09
N SER A 200 15.66 -1.07 -35.57
CA SER A 200 16.23 -2.24 -34.88
C SER A 200 16.41 -3.47 -35.78
N SER A 201 15.75 -3.51 -36.93
CA SER A 201 15.74 -4.64 -37.85
C SER A 201 16.06 -4.20 -39.29
N ARG A 202 16.47 -5.14 -40.14
CA ARG A 202 16.70 -4.89 -41.59
C ARG A 202 15.41 -5.04 -42.41
N LEU A 203 14.26 -4.73 -41.82
CA LEU A 203 12.99 -4.80 -42.53
C LEU A 203 12.82 -3.65 -43.52
N SER A 204 12.25 -3.96 -44.68
CA SER A 204 11.77 -2.92 -45.60
C SER A 204 10.58 -2.15 -45.05
N VAL A 205 10.30 -0.97 -45.59
CA VAL A 205 9.12 -0.16 -45.20
C VAL A 205 7.82 -0.94 -45.35
N ALA A 206 7.71 -1.77 -46.43
CA ALA A 206 6.54 -2.58 -46.69
C ALA A 206 6.35 -3.68 -45.60
N GLU A 207 7.42 -4.34 -45.22
CA GLU A 207 7.39 -5.35 -44.15
C GLU A 207 7.10 -4.73 -42.78
N ALA A 208 7.68 -3.58 -42.48
CA ALA A 208 7.38 -2.87 -41.23
C ALA A 208 5.90 -2.41 -41.18
N ALA A 209 5.37 -1.95 -42.31
CA ALA A 209 3.95 -1.56 -42.40
C ALA A 209 3.00 -2.76 -42.25
N ALA A 210 3.39 -3.94 -42.76
CA ALA A 210 2.60 -5.15 -42.59
C ALA A 210 2.64 -5.76 -41.18
N ALA A 211 3.61 -5.36 -40.35
CA ALA A 211 3.80 -5.84 -38.98
C ALA A 211 3.09 -4.99 -37.92
N VAL A 212 2.47 -3.85 -38.29
CA VAL A 212 1.81 -2.90 -37.39
C VAL A 212 0.37 -2.64 -37.82
#